data_17d9c4f17c388f461af3ea48248d7106
#
_entry.id   17d9c4f17c388f461af3ea48248d7106
#
_cell.length_a   1.000
_cell.length_b   1.000
_cell.length_c   1.000
_cell.angle_alpha   90.00
_cell.angle_beta   90.00
_cell.angle_gamma   90.00
#
_symmetry.space_group_name_H-M   'P 1'
#
loop_
_entity.id
_entity.type
_entity.pdbx_description
1 polymer ?
#
loop_
_entity_poly.entity_id
_entity_poly.type
_entity_poly.pdbx_seq_one_letter_code
_entity_poly.pdbx_strand_id
1 'polypeptide(L)'
;MSKPHNKTLESIKYEKGSLRLLDQRKLPLETVFDDIITVEDIWTAIKEMRVRGAPAIAVSAALGIAIAAQHKLSNGELRDDESAITFLLDSCDYVMTSRPTAVNLFNCLQDIKKKVEKFRTEPSTAGVVVEQFTKIAEDLFAEDVSFNEGIMKCGAEYILRNAAGPKVRILTICNTGALAASRYGTALGVVRQLFYDGKLEQVYACETRPWNQGARLTVYECVEEDIPCTLICDGAVSALMNSQKIDAVIVGADRICQNGDTANKIGTYNVAVAAKYHNVPFFVAAPTTTLDANTPDGSAVTIEERETTEITTNMVTKQRVVADGPNLSIWNPVFDITPAALITGGIITEKGVFAPKTSGSVLYDIKAIKEQ
;
A
#
# COMPACT_ATOMS: atom_id res chain seq x y z
N MET A 1 -9.77 -29.27 -9.64
CA MET A 1 -8.54 -29.35 -8.85
C MET A 1 -7.78 -28.05 -9.08
N SER A 2 -7.75 -27.16 -8.10
CA SER A 2 -6.96 -25.92 -8.16
C SER A 2 -5.49 -26.28 -8.24
N LYS A 3 -4.77 -25.74 -9.24
CA LYS A 3 -3.31 -25.83 -9.26
C LYS A 3 -2.77 -25.17 -7.97
N PRO A 4 -1.75 -25.73 -7.31
CA PRO A 4 -1.15 -25.07 -6.18
C PRO A 4 -0.60 -23.71 -6.65
N HIS A 5 -1.06 -22.63 -6.00
CA HIS A 5 -0.65 -21.26 -6.29
C HIS A 5 0.77 -20.99 -5.72
N ASN A 6 1.78 -21.59 -6.33
CA ASN A 6 3.18 -21.53 -5.87
C ASN A 6 3.94 -20.30 -6.39
N LYS A 7 3.27 -19.32 -6.99
CA LYS A 7 3.93 -18.13 -7.54
C LYS A 7 3.30 -16.84 -6.99
N THR A 8 3.28 -16.64 -5.70
CA THR A 8 2.99 -15.30 -5.17
C THR A 8 4.26 -14.49 -5.19
N LEU A 9 4.23 -13.30 -5.81
CA LEU A 9 5.35 -12.37 -5.79
C LEU A 9 5.64 -11.91 -4.37
N GLU A 10 6.90 -11.95 -3.97
CA GLU A 10 7.38 -11.45 -2.68
C GLU A 10 8.35 -10.29 -2.89
N SER A 11 7.94 -9.09 -2.50
CA SER A 11 8.79 -7.89 -2.58
C SER A 11 9.66 -7.70 -1.33
N ILE A 12 9.24 -8.29 -0.21
CA ILE A 12 9.94 -8.33 1.07
C ILE A 12 10.30 -9.79 1.33
N LYS A 13 11.58 -10.13 1.20
CA LYS A 13 12.10 -11.46 1.53
C LYS A 13 12.79 -11.38 2.89
N TYR A 14 12.10 -11.88 3.90
CA TYR A 14 12.58 -11.91 5.26
C TYR A 14 12.77 -13.35 5.74
N GLU A 15 13.94 -13.60 6.30
CA GLU A 15 14.28 -14.77 7.12
C GLU A 15 15.02 -14.26 8.35
N LYS A 16 15.00 -15.01 9.46
CA LYS A 16 15.69 -14.58 10.68
C LYS A 16 17.18 -14.31 10.39
N GLY A 17 17.59 -13.05 10.57
CA GLY A 17 18.95 -12.59 10.28
C GLY A 17 19.20 -12.10 8.86
N SER A 18 18.19 -12.11 7.98
CA SER A 18 18.33 -11.65 6.59
C SER A 18 17.07 -10.93 6.09
N LEU A 19 17.26 -9.77 5.49
CA LEU A 19 16.20 -9.02 4.83
C LEU A 19 16.67 -8.58 3.45
N ARG A 20 15.90 -8.90 2.42
CA ARG A 20 16.10 -8.40 1.06
C ARG A 20 14.85 -7.72 0.54
N LEU A 21 15.00 -6.53 -0.02
CA LEU A 21 13.92 -5.74 -0.58
C LEU A 21 14.07 -5.63 -2.10
N LEU A 22 12.96 -5.84 -2.82
CA LEU A 22 12.92 -5.67 -4.27
C LEU A 22 13.01 -4.17 -4.63
N ASP A 23 14.02 -3.78 -5.42
CA ASP A 23 14.11 -2.40 -5.95
C ASP A 23 13.06 -2.16 -7.03
N GLN A 24 11.91 -1.65 -6.61
CA GLN A 24 10.75 -1.40 -7.49
C GLN A 24 10.99 -0.31 -8.54
N ARG A 25 12.08 0.47 -8.44
CA ARG A 25 12.44 1.47 -9.47
C ARG A 25 12.93 0.81 -10.74
N LYS A 26 13.53 -0.38 -10.63
CA LYS A 26 14.07 -1.16 -11.73
C LYS A 26 13.00 -1.97 -12.47
N LEU A 27 11.86 -2.19 -11.85
CA LEU A 27 10.74 -2.87 -12.49
C LEU A 27 10.13 -2.03 -13.62
N PRO A 28 9.64 -2.67 -14.69
CA PRO A 28 9.59 -4.11 -14.96
C PRO A 28 10.83 -4.68 -15.65
N LEU A 29 11.86 -3.87 -15.89
CA LEU A 29 13.00 -4.25 -16.75
C LEU A 29 13.97 -5.20 -16.05
N GLU A 30 14.19 -5.01 -14.75
CA GLU A 30 15.13 -5.79 -13.95
C GLU A 30 14.49 -6.17 -12.61
N THR A 31 14.66 -7.42 -12.20
CA THR A 31 14.23 -7.92 -10.87
C THR A 31 15.46 -8.02 -9.97
N VAL A 32 15.73 -6.97 -9.19
CA VAL A 32 16.90 -6.84 -8.32
C VAL A 32 16.48 -6.69 -6.88
N PHE A 33 17.10 -7.47 -6.00
CA PHE A 33 16.90 -7.37 -4.56
C PHE A 33 18.12 -6.74 -3.90
N ASP A 34 17.89 -5.76 -3.05
CA ASP A 34 18.90 -5.13 -2.21
C ASP A 34 18.95 -5.84 -0.85
N ASP A 35 20.14 -6.19 -0.39
CA ASP A 35 20.36 -6.66 0.97
C ASP A 35 20.28 -5.48 1.94
N ILE A 36 19.53 -5.65 3.04
CA ILE A 36 19.36 -4.65 4.09
C ILE A 36 20.11 -5.13 5.33
N ILE A 37 21.18 -4.42 5.68
CA ILE A 37 22.09 -4.78 6.77
C ILE A 37 22.15 -3.67 7.82
N THR A 38 22.06 -2.41 7.39
CA THR A 38 22.19 -1.23 8.23
C THR A 38 20.92 -0.40 8.26
N VAL A 39 20.83 0.52 9.23
CA VAL A 39 19.72 1.50 9.29
C VAL A 39 19.74 2.43 8.08
N GLU A 40 20.93 2.73 7.53
CA GLU A 40 21.09 3.56 6.33
C GLU A 40 20.53 2.85 5.09
N ASP A 41 20.70 1.52 4.98
CA ASP A 41 20.16 0.76 3.84
C ASP A 41 18.64 0.87 3.79
N ILE A 42 17.96 0.67 4.94
CA ILE A 42 16.49 0.78 4.97
C ILE A 42 16.02 2.22 4.79
N TRP A 43 16.73 3.21 5.39
CA TRP A 43 16.43 4.62 5.17
C TRP A 43 16.51 4.98 3.68
N THR A 44 17.59 4.57 3.02
CA THR A 44 17.81 4.79 1.59
C THR A 44 16.76 4.09 0.73
N ALA A 45 16.44 2.83 1.04
CA ALA A 45 15.41 2.07 0.30
C ALA A 45 14.04 2.76 0.35
N ILE A 46 13.67 3.35 1.48
CA ILE A 46 12.41 4.10 1.64
C ILE A 46 12.51 5.47 0.95
N LYS A 47 13.60 6.22 1.19
CA LYS A 47 13.80 7.56 0.61
C LYS A 47 13.78 7.56 -0.89
N GLU A 48 14.44 6.60 -1.51
CA GLU A 48 14.54 6.48 -2.95
C GLU A 48 13.37 5.73 -3.59
N MET A 49 12.38 5.33 -2.81
CA MET A 49 11.21 4.55 -3.24
C MET A 49 11.59 3.20 -3.89
N ARG A 50 12.67 2.55 -3.41
CA ARG A 50 12.96 1.15 -3.74
C ARG A 50 11.86 0.25 -3.19
N VAL A 51 11.36 0.57 -1.99
CA VAL A 51 10.13 0.04 -1.41
C VAL A 51 9.11 1.17 -1.30
N ARG A 52 7.84 0.88 -1.60
CA ARG A 52 6.71 1.83 -1.59
C ARG A 52 5.40 1.13 -1.21
N GLY A 53 4.38 1.93 -0.86
CA GLY A 53 3.11 1.44 -0.32
C GLY A 53 3.08 1.57 1.21
N ALA A 54 1.99 2.08 1.72
CA ALA A 54 1.89 2.45 3.14
C ALA A 54 2.20 1.29 4.10
N PRO A 55 1.65 0.06 3.92
CA PRO A 55 2.02 -1.08 4.76
C PRO A 55 3.45 -1.55 4.52
N ALA A 56 3.87 -1.71 3.26
CA ALA A 56 5.20 -2.24 2.93
C ALA A 56 6.33 -1.38 3.52
N ILE A 57 6.19 -0.04 3.50
CA ILE A 57 7.19 0.88 4.06
C ILE A 57 7.31 0.68 5.58
N ALA A 58 6.20 0.60 6.30
CA ALA A 58 6.19 0.45 7.76
C ALA A 58 6.81 -0.88 8.20
N VAL A 59 6.41 -1.97 7.55
CA VAL A 59 6.94 -3.31 7.81
C VAL A 59 8.42 -3.41 7.47
N SER A 60 8.84 -2.91 6.31
CA SER A 60 10.25 -2.91 5.90
C SER A 60 11.12 -2.10 6.86
N ALA A 61 10.61 -0.96 7.37
CA ALA A 61 11.30 -0.15 8.35
C ALA A 61 11.56 -0.94 9.65
N ALA A 62 10.53 -1.55 10.21
CA ALA A 62 10.65 -2.34 11.44
C ALA A 62 11.61 -3.53 11.28
N LEU A 63 11.46 -4.32 10.20
CA LEU A 63 12.36 -5.43 9.90
C LEU A 63 13.80 -4.97 9.64
N GLY A 64 14.00 -3.87 8.90
CA GLY A 64 15.34 -3.32 8.63
C GLY A 64 16.06 -2.87 9.89
N ILE A 65 15.36 -2.21 10.82
CA ILE A 65 15.91 -1.83 12.13
C ILE A 65 16.26 -3.08 12.94
N ALA A 66 15.39 -4.12 12.92
CA ALA A 66 15.65 -5.38 13.62
C ALA A 66 16.92 -6.06 13.10
N ILE A 67 17.10 -6.15 11.77
CA ILE A 67 18.32 -6.71 11.16
C ILE A 67 19.55 -5.90 11.54
N ALA A 68 19.50 -4.57 11.47
CA ALA A 68 20.62 -3.72 11.86
C ALA A 68 20.99 -3.90 13.34
N ALA A 69 20.00 -4.05 14.22
CA ALA A 69 20.26 -4.32 15.65
C ALA A 69 20.91 -5.69 15.87
N GLN A 70 20.47 -6.74 15.17
CA GLN A 70 21.07 -8.08 15.22
C GLN A 70 22.53 -8.05 14.76
N HIS A 71 22.84 -7.35 13.67
CA HIS A 71 24.22 -7.19 13.20
C HIS A 71 25.10 -6.47 14.22
N LYS A 72 24.62 -5.36 14.81
CA LYS A 72 25.36 -4.64 15.86
C LYS A 72 25.57 -5.48 17.12
N LEU A 73 24.57 -6.26 17.50
CA LEU A 73 24.70 -7.17 18.65
C LEU A 73 25.76 -8.25 18.37
N SER A 74 25.75 -8.87 17.20
CA SER A 74 26.74 -9.91 16.82
C SER A 74 28.16 -9.37 16.73
N ASN A 75 28.34 -8.09 16.40
CA ASN A 75 29.63 -7.41 16.37
C ASN A 75 30.09 -6.90 17.75
N GLY A 76 29.30 -7.09 18.82
CA GLY A 76 29.61 -6.61 20.17
C GLY A 76 29.50 -5.11 20.37
N GLU A 77 28.80 -4.41 19.46
CA GLU A 77 28.59 -2.95 19.53
C GLU A 77 27.47 -2.58 20.55
N LEU A 78 26.48 -3.46 20.75
CA LEU A 78 25.43 -3.33 21.77
C LEU A 78 25.86 -4.13 23.01
N ARG A 79 26.27 -3.43 24.07
CA ARG A 79 26.92 -4.07 25.23
C ARG A 79 25.96 -4.39 26.37
N ASP A 80 24.91 -3.61 26.50
CA ASP A 80 23.91 -3.68 27.55
C ASP A 80 22.52 -3.31 26.98
N ASP A 81 21.50 -3.47 27.80
CA ASP A 81 20.11 -3.16 27.43
C ASP A 81 19.92 -1.71 27.06
N GLU A 82 20.53 -0.77 27.79
CA GLU A 82 20.38 0.67 27.51
C GLU A 82 20.99 1.08 26.16
N SER A 83 22.15 0.52 25.80
CA SER A 83 22.76 0.75 24.48
C SER A 83 21.90 0.19 23.34
N ALA A 84 21.24 -0.95 23.57
CA ALA A 84 20.33 -1.53 22.59
C ALA A 84 19.03 -0.71 22.47
N ILE A 85 18.42 -0.29 23.57
CA ILE A 85 17.21 0.54 23.59
C ILE A 85 17.47 1.88 22.90
N THR A 86 18.57 2.56 23.25
CA THR A 86 18.94 3.84 22.64
C THR A 86 19.12 3.69 21.13
N PHE A 87 19.87 2.67 20.69
CA PHE A 87 20.05 2.40 19.25
C PHE A 87 18.72 2.20 18.53
N LEU A 88 17.78 1.43 19.10
CA LEU A 88 16.47 1.18 18.49
C LEU A 88 15.62 2.44 18.39
N LEU A 89 15.60 3.27 19.44
CA LEU A 89 14.87 4.54 19.46
C LEU A 89 15.42 5.53 18.44
N ASP A 90 16.76 5.71 18.41
CA ASP A 90 17.43 6.59 17.45
C ASP A 90 17.22 6.12 16.01
N SER A 91 17.25 4.80 15.78
CA SER A 91 16.99 4.22 14.49
C SER A 91 15.56 4.47 14.01
N CYS A 92 14.57 4.37 14.89
CA CYS A 92 13.18 4.73 14.56
C CYS A 92 13.07 6.21 14.16
N ASP A 93 13.67 7.11 14.94
CA ASP A 93 13.66 8.55 14.65
C ASP A 93 14.35 8.85 13.33
N TYR A 94 15.50 8.23 13.07
CA TYR A 94 16.23 8.41 11.82
C TYR A 94 15.41 7.90 10.61
N VAL A 95 14.84 6.70 10.67
CA VAL A 95 14.06 6.13 9.56
C VAL A 95 12.80 6.95 9.27
N MET A 96 12.15 7.55 10.28
CA MET A 96 11.02 8.46 10.05
C MET A 96 11.38 9.66 9.17
N THR A 97 12.64 10.13 9.17
CA THR A 97 13.09 11.24 8.32
C THR A 97 13.15 10.88 6.83
N SER A 98 13.13 9.59 6.47
CA SER A 98 13.20 9.14 5.07
C SER A 98 12.00 9.62 4.25
N ARG A 99 10.79 9.60 4.85
CA ARG A 99 9.54 10.10 4.23
C ARG A 99 8.62 10.75 5.27
N PRO A 100 8.84 12.02 5.61
CA PRO A 100 8.08 12.73 6.65
C PRO A 100 6.56 12.78 6.42
N THR A 101 6.11 12.66 5.17
CA THR A 101 4.68 12.66 4.78
C THR A 101 4.02 11.27 4.86
N ALA A 102 4.79 10.21 5.09
CA ALA A 102 4.29 8.83 5.16
C ALA A 102 3.68 8.54 6.55
N VAL A 103 2.39 8.84 6.70
CA VAL A 103 1.67 8.74 7.99
C VAL A 103 1.75 7.33 8.59
N ASN A 104 1.60 6.29 7.77
CA ASN A 104 1.67 4.91 8.28
C ASN A 104 3.04 4.55 8.83
N LEU A 105 4.12 4.98 8.18
CA LEU A 105 5.48 4.81 8.69
C LEU A 105 5.64 5.52 10.04
N PHE A 106 5.21 6.79 10.11
CA PHE A 106 5.32 7.59 11.32
C PHE A 106 4.54 6.96 12.48
N ASN A 107 3.26 6.64 12.27
CA ASN A 107 2.42 6.05 13.32
C ASN A 107 2.97 4.71 13.80
N CYS A 108 3.38 3.84 12.87
CA CYS A 108 3.96 2.53 13.17
C CYS A 108 5.21 2.67 14.05
N LEU A 109 6.19 3.47 13.62
CA LEU A 109 7.43 3.63 14.37
C LEU A 109 7.23 4.35 15.72
N GLN A 110 6.28 5.29 15.82
CA GLN A 110 5.91 5.89 17.10
C GLN A 110 5.31 4.87 18.07
N ASP A 111 4.46 3.96 17.59
CA ASP A 111 3.90 2.91 18.45
C ASP A 111 4.95 1.86 18.84
N ILE A 112 5.88 1.54 17.95
CA ILE A 112 7.02 0.69 18.26
C ILE A 112 7.90 1.37 19.33
N LYS A 113 8.22 2.67 19.21
CA LYS A 113 8.98 3.41 20.22
C LYS A 113 8.36 3.32 21.61
N LYS A 114 7.03 3.49 21.73
CA LYS A 114 6.32 3.32 23.01
C LYS A 114 6.48 1.92 23.61
N LYS A 115 6.58 0.87 22.76
CA LYS A 115 6.84 -0.51 23.20
C LYS A 115 8.30 -0.67 23.66
N VAL A 116 9.25 -0.12 22.90
CA VAL A 116 10.69 -0.17 23.21
C VAL A 116 11.01 0.56 24.52
N GLU A 117 10.40 1.72 24.79
CA GLU A 117 10.56 2.44 26.06
C GLU A 117 10.15 1.59 27.28
N LYS A 118 9.19 0.70 27.13
CA LYS A 118 8.77 -0.21 28.21
C LYS A 118 9.84 -1.26 28.55
N PHE A 119 10.79 -1.54 27.65
CA PHE A 119 11.90 -2.47 27.95
C PHE A 119 12.79 -2.00 29.08
N ARG A 120 12.82 -0.67 29.37
CA ARG A 120 13.54 -0.10 30.52
C ARG A 120 12.93 -0.47 31.89
N THR A 121 11.71 -1.00 31.91
CA THR A 121 11.01 -1.29 33.19
C THR A 121 11.48 -2.57 33.88
N GLU A 122 12.17 -3.44 33.15
CA GLU A 122 12.67 -4.71 33.67
C GLU A 122 14.15 -4.88 33.31
N PRO A 123 15.01 -5.32 34.26
CA PRO A 123 16.42 -5.60 33.97
C PRO A 123 16.56 -6.62 32.84
N SER A 124 17.39 -6.33 31.85
CA SER A 124 17.51 -7.14 30.65
C SER A 124 18.95 -7.15 30.13
N THR A 125 19.19 -7.77 29.00
CA THR A 125 20.45 -7.74 28.26
C THR A 125 20.19 -7.21 26.85
N ALA A 126 21.23 -6.69 26.19
CA ALA A 126 21.12 -6.25 24.80
C ALA A 126 20.50 -7.33 23.90
N GLY A 127 20.88 -8.60 24.12
CA GLY A 127 20.33 -9.73 23.34
C GLY A 127 18.82 -9.89 23.50
N VAL A 128 18.30 -9.79 24.71
CA VAL A 128 16.86 -9.88 25.00
C VAL A 128 16.10 -8.70 24.40
N VAL A 129 16.64 -7.47 24.52
CA VAL A 129 16.04 -6.27 23.92
C VAL A 129 15.94 -6.39 22.40
N VAL A 130 17.02 -6.82 21.73
CA VAL A 130 17.05 -7.03 20.28
C VAL A 130 16.08 -8.14 19.85
N GLU A 131 15.97 -9.24 20.62
CA GLU A 131 15.04 -10.31 20.33
C GLU A 131 13.58 -9.86 20.47
N GLN A 132 13.25 -9.10 21.53
CA GLN A 132 11.91 -8.54 21.73
C GLN A 132 11.53 -7.58 20.60
N PHE A 133 12.45 -6.72 20.16
CA PHE A 133 12.21 -5.84 19.03
C PHE A 133 12.00 -6.62 17.72
N THR A 134 12.85 -7.62 17.48
CA THR A 134 12.72 -8.53 16.33
C THR A 134 11.34 -9.17 16.29
N LYS A 135 10.87 -9.65 17.44
CA LYS A 135 9.52 -10.23 17.56
C LYS A 135 8.42 -9.22 17.23
N ILE A 136 8.54 -7.96 17.67
CA ILE A 136 7.59 -6.89 17.29
C ILE A 136 7.55 -6.69 15.77
N ALA A 137 8.72 -6.68 15.11
CA ALA A 137 8.81 -6.49 13.66
C ALA A 137 8.24 -7.69 12.89
N GLU A 138 8.51 -8.92 13.35
CA GLU A 138 7.96 -10.16 12.78
C GLU A 138 6.44 -10.24 12.97
N ASP A 139 5.92 -9.84 14.12
CA ASP A 139 4.48 -9.82 14.39
C ASP A 139 3.78 -8.79 13.48
N LEU A 140 4.38 -7.61 13.26
CA LEU A 140 3.87 -6.61 12.32
C LEU A 140 3.80 -7.14 10.88
N PHE A 141 4.84 -7.87 10.44
CA PHE A 141 4.85 -8.51 9.13
C PHE A 141 3.74 -9.56 9.01
N ALA A 142 3.60 -10.43 10.00
CA ALA A 142 2.59 -11.48 10.01
C ALA A 142 1.17 -10.90 10.08
N GLU A 143 0.96 -9.83 10.85
CA GLU A 143 -0.32 -9.14 10.95
C GLU A 143 -0.73 -8.52 9.62
N ASP A 144 0.19 -7.83 8.90
CA ASP A 144 -0.11 -7.27 7.58
C ASP A 144 -0.45 -8.36 6.54
N VAL A 145 0.23 -9.51 6.58
CA VAL A 145 -0.13 -10.67 5.74
C VAL A 145 -1.54 -11.15 6.06
N SER A 146 -1.89 -11.28 7.34
CA SER A 146 -3.22 -11.71 7.78
C SER A 146 -4.31 -10.71 7.36
N PHE A 147 -4.02 -9.41 7.45
CA PHE A 147 -4.95 -8.37 6.96
C PHE A 147 -5.17 -8.47 5.46
N ASN A 148 -4.12 -8.69 4.67
CA ASN A 148 -4.24 -8.89 3.24
C ASN A 148 -5.12 -10.11 2.91
N GLU A 149 -4.92 -11.24 3.59
CA GLU A 149 -5.74 -12.45 3.41
C GLU A 149 -7.22 -12.22 3.76
N GLY A 150 -7.49 -11.50 4.86
CA GLY A 150 -8.85 -11.12 5.23
C GLY A 150 -9.52 -10.23 4.19
N ILE A 151 -8.82 -9.18 3.71
CA ILE A 151 -9.30 -8.28 2.65
C ILE A 151 -9.61 -9.04 1.36
N MET A 152 -8.69 -9.92 0.92
CA MET A 152 -8.86 -10.75 -0.26
C MET A 152 -10.15 -11.55 -0.20
N LYS A 153 -10.34 -12.28 0.89
CA LYS A 153 -11.50 -13.15 1.10
C LYS A 153 -12.80 -12.35 1.19
N CYS A 154 -12.86 -11.38 2.08
CA CYS A 154 -14.06 -10.56 2.30
C CYS A 154 -14.49 -9.83 1.01
N GLY A 155 -13.52 -9.22 0.30
CA GLY A 155 -13.80 -8.47 -0.92
C GLY A 155 -14.28 -9.39 -2.06
N ALA A 156 -13.60 -10.50 -2.32
CA ALA A 156 -13.98 -11.44 -3.37
C ALA A 156 -15.37 -12.03 -3.13
N GLU A 157 -15.64 -12.52 -1.92
CA GLU A 157 -16.95 -13.07 -1.55
C GLU A 157 -18.09 -12.05 -1.72
N TYR A 158 -17.86 -10.79 -1.30
CA TYR A 158 -18.87 -9.75 -1.41
C TYR A 158 -19.17 -9.39 -2.87
N ILE A 159 -18.12 -9.20 -3.69
CA ILE A 159 -18.26 -8.85 -5.09
C ILE A 159 -19.00 -9.97 -5.86
N LEU A 160 -18.62 -11.24 -5.63
CA LEU A 160 -19.25 -12.37 -6.30
C LEU A 160 -20.72 -12.54 -5.91
N ARG A 161 -21.07 -12.24 -4.67
CA ARG A 161 -22.47 -12.31 -4.18
C ARG A 161 -23.38 -11.33 -4.90
N ASN A 162 -22.81 -10.20 -5.36
CA ASN A 162 -23.53 -9.12 -6.02
C ASN A 162 -23.29 -9.11 -7.56
N ALA A 163 -22.47 -10.01 -8.08
CA ALA A 163 -22.18 -10.10 -9.51
C ALA A 163 -23.31 -10.76 -10.29
N ALA A 164 -23.61 -10.22 -11.48
CA ALA A 164 -24.64 -10.76 -12.36
C ALA A 164 -24.19 -11.98 -13.19
N GLY A 165 -22.89 -12.29 -13.19
CA GLY A 165 -22.31 -13.34 -14.03
C GLY A 165 -21.39 -14.29 -13.26
N PRO A 166 -20.96 -15.40 -13.90
CA PRO A 166 -20.10 -16.39 -13.26
C PRO A 166 -18.65 -15.93 -13.07
N LYS A 167 -18.22 -14.91 -13.80
CA LYS A 167 -16.92 -14.25 -13.72
C LYS A 167 -17.08 -12.74 -13.75
N VAL A 168 -16.11 -12.03 -13.19
CA VAL A 168 -16.15 -10.57 -13.05
C VAL A 168 -14.98 -9.90 -13.74
N ARG A 169 -15.22 -8.68 -14.23
CA ARG A 169 -14.23 -7.76 -14.79
C ARG A 169 -14.01 -6.63 -13.81
N ILE A 170 -12.76 -6.46 -13.39
CA ILE A 170 -12.38 -5.51 -12.37
C ILE A 170 -11.51 -4.39 -12.98
N LEU A 171 -11.74 -3.15 -12.59
CA LEU A 171 -10.85 -2.02 -12.90
C LEU A 171 -10.14 -1.55 -11.65
N THR A 172 -8.86 -1.22 -11.78
CA THR A 172 -8.03 -0.68 -10.69
C THR A 172 -7.09 0.41 -11.18
N ILE A 173 -6.61 1.23 -10.26
CA ILE A 173 -5.60 2.28 -10.50
C ILE A 173 -4.48 2.17 -9.46
N CYS A 174 -3.28 2.60 -9.81
CA CYS A 174 -2.06 2.51 -9.02
C CYS A 174 -1.58 1.06 -8.87
N ASN A 175 -0.78 0.81 -7.84
CA ASN A 175 -0.39 -0.52 -7.42
C ASN A 175 -0.72 -0.71 -5.94
N THR A 176 -1.53 -1.70 -5.66
CA THR A 176 -2.01 -2.09 -4.33
C THR A 176 -1.88 -3.61 -4.13
N GLY A 177 -0.91 -4.19 -4.79
CA GLY A 177 -0.60 -5.61 -4.71
C GLY A 177 0.54 -5.93 -3.73
N ALA A 178 1.20 -7.06 -3.97
CA ALA A 178 2.31 -7.57 -3.17
C ALA A 178 3.52 -6.61 -3.12
N LEU A 179 3.66 -5.73 -4.12
CA LEU A 179 4.69 -4.69 -4.13
C LEU A 179 4.39 -3.52 -3.16
N ALA A 180 3.15 -3.41 -2.67
CA ALA A 180 2.71 -2.34 -1.79
C ALA A 180 2.43 -2.78 -0.34
N ALA A 181 2.50 -4.07 -0.06
CA ALA A 181 2.18 -4.70 1.20
C ALA A 181 3.20 -5.80 1.53
N SER A 182 3.02 -6.51 2.62
CA SER A 182 3.91 -7.61 3.02
C SER A 182 3.81 -8.82 2.08
N ARG A 183 2.62 -9.06 1.45
CA ARG A 183 2.48 -10.21 0.56
C ARG A 183 1.48 -9.99 -0.57
N TYR A 184 0.19 -10.15 -0.37
CA TYR A 184 -0.84 -10.22 -1.43
C TYR A 184 -1.34 -8.86 -1.91
N GLY A 185 -1.25 -7.87 -1.05
CA GLY A 185 -1.84 -6.55 -1.27
C GLY A 185 -3.32 -6.46 -0.89
N THR A 186 -3.90 -5.29 -1.12
CA THR A 186 -5.28 -4.98 -0.78
C THR A 186 -6.20 -5.13 -1.99
N ALA A 187 -6.38 -4.10 -2.83
CA ALA A 187 -7.25 -4.19 -4.00
C ALA A 187 -6.79 -5.26 -5.01
N LEU A 188 -5.50 -5.35 -5.30
CA LEU A 188 -4.99 -6.43 -6.16
C LEU A 188 -5.03 -7.78 -5.44
N GLY A 189 -5.03 -7.80 -4.10
CA GLY A 189 -5.32 -8.99 -3.31
C GLY A 189 -6.70 -9.56 -3.60
N VAL A 190 -7.74 -8.71 -3.62
CA VAL A 190 -9.10 -9.14 -4.00
C VAL A 190 -9.14 -9.70 -5.42
N VAL A 191 -8.43 -9.06 -6.36
CA VAL A 191 -8.29 -9.56 -7.74
C VAL A 191 -7.63 -10.95 -7.77
N ARG A 192 -6.57 -11.16 -6.96
CA ARG A 192 -5.92 -12.48 -6.79
C ARG A 192 -6.89 -13.54 -6.31
N GLN A 193 -7.67 -13.24 -5.28
CA GLN A 193 -8.66 -14.20 -4.77
C GLN A 193 -9.66 -14.57 -5.84
N LEU A 194 -10.21 -13.60 -6.57
CA LEU A 194 -11.11 -13.84 -7.69
C LEU A 194 -10.48 -14.72 -8.79
N PHE A 195 -9.18 -14.50 -9.03
CA PHE A 195 -8.42 -15.31 -9.99
C PHE A 195 -8.21 -16.74 -9.47
N TYR A 196 -7.83 -16.92 -8.22
CA TYR A 196 -7.63 -18.22 -7.59
C TYR A 196 -8.91 -19.06 -7.57
N ASP A 197 -10.04 -18.41 -7.37
CA ASP A 197 -11.36 -19.05 -7.38
C ASP A 197 -11.88 -19.34 -8.80
N GLY A 198 -11.11 -18.97 -9.85
CA GLY A 198 -11.52 -19.09 -11.26
C GLY A 198 -12.68 -18.18 -11.65
N LYS A 199 -12.87 -17.09 -10.88
CA LYS A 199 -13.98 -16.12 -11.00
C LYS A 199 -13.59 -14.81 -11.66
N LEU A 200 -12.31 -14.56 -11.87
CA LEU A 200 -11.84 -13.39 -12.62
C LEU A 200 -11.96 -13.68 -14.13
N GLU A 201 -12.55 -12.75 -14.88
CA GLU A 201 -12.47 -12.73 -16.34
C GLU A 201 -11.29 -11.88 -16.79
N GLN A 202 -11.21 -10.66 -16.29
CA GLN A 202 -10.17 -9.69 -16.67
C GLN A 202 -9.98 -8.65 -15.58
N VAL A 203 -8.74 -8.21 -15.36
CA VAL A 203 -8.44 -6.96 -14.64
C VAL A 203 -7.99 -5.90 -15.64
N TYR A 204 -8.53 -4.71 -15.52
CA TYR A 204 -8.10 -3.51 -16.26
C TYR A 204 -7.32 -2.62 -15.32
N ALA A 205 -6.05 -2.35 -15.66
CA ALA A 205 -5.15 -1.53 -14.87
C ALA A 205 -4.92 -0.19 -15.55
N CYS A 206 -5.27 0.92 -14.90
CA CYS A 206 -4.87 2.25 -15.34
C CYS A 206 -3.35 2.39 -15.26
N GLU A 207 -2.71 3.04 -16.26
CA GLU A 207 -1.24 3.22 -16.28
C GLU A 207 -0.72 4.02 -15.08
N THR A 208 -1.52 4.93 -14.56
CA THR A 208 -1.25 5.73 -13.34
C THR A 208 -0.10 6.72 -13.52
N ARG A 209 -0.29 7.71 -14.39
CA ARG A 209 0.65 8.83 -14.50
C ARG A 209 0.76 9.60 -13.17
N PRO A 210 1.91 10.28 -12.85
CA PRO A 210 3.14 10.35 -13.66
C PRO A 210 4.11 9.16 -13.48
N TRP A 211 4.06 8.43 -12.35
CA TRP A 211 5.03 7.36 -12.02
C TRP A 211 4.72 6.00 -12.64
N ASN A 212 3.59 5.86 -13.32
CA ASN A 212 3.16 4.65 -14.01
C ASN A 212 3.14 3.39 -13.11
N GLN A 213 2.68 3.52 -11.86
CA GLN A 213 2.61 2.38 -10.93
C GLN A 213 1.70 1.27 -11.45
N GLY A 214 0.62 1.62 -12.18
CA GLY A 214 -0.21 0.63 -12.83
C GLY A 214 0.55 -0.12 -13.93
N ALA A 215 1.14 0.61 -14.87
CA ALA A 215 1.88 0.02 -15.99
C ALA A 215 3.13 -0.74 -15.54
N ARG A 216 3.91 -0.18 -14.60
CA ARG A 216 5.19 -0.74 -14.18
C ARG A 216 5.08 -1.83 -13.12
N LEU A 217 4.10 -1.72 -12.22
CA LEU A 217 4.03 -2.57 -11.03
C LEU A 217 2.80 -3.47 -11.05
N THR A 218 1.59 -2.95 -11.26
CA THR A 218 0.37 -3.79 -11.27
C THR A 218 0.37 -4.76 -12.42
N VAL A 219 0.73 -4.31 -13.63
CA VAL A 219 0.87 -5.19 -14.79
C VAL A 219 1.99 -6.21 -14.59
N TYR A 220 3.14 -5.79 -14.00
CA TYR A 220 4.23 -6.71 -13.66
C TYR A 220 3.75 -7.85 -12.74
N GLU A 221 3.03 -7.52 -11.65
CA GLU A 221 2.46 -8.55 -10.76
C GLU A 221 1.48 -9.49 -11.48
N CYS A 222 0.64 -8.92 -12.35
CA CYS A 222 -0.30 -9.73 -13.14
C CYS A 222 0.43 -10.68 -14.10
N VAL A 223 1.48 -10.22 -14.77
CA VAL A 223 2.28 -11.04 -15.69
C VAL A 223 3.03 -12.15 -14.96
N GLU A 224 3.67 -11.83 -13.83
CA GLU A 224 4.40 -12.82 -13.02
C GLU A 224 3.50 -13.94 -12.47
N GLU A 225 2.23 -13.64 -12.23
CA GLU A 225 1.26 -14.57 -11.63
C GLU A 225 0.23 -15.13 -12.65
N ASP A 226 0.42 -14.87 -13.95
CA ASP A 226 -0.49 -15.30 -15.02
C ASP A 226 -1.93 -14.78 -14.86
N ILE A 227 -2.13 -13.63 -14.18
CA ILE A 227 -3.45 -12.99 -14.02
C ILE A 227 -3.83 -12.26 -15.30
N PRO A 228 -5.01 -12.54 -15.90
CA PRO A 228 -5.45 -11.87 -17.12
C PRO A 228 -5.62 -10.36 -16.89
N CYS A 229 -4.78 -9.56 -17.55
CA CYS A 229 -4.70 -8.11 -17.35
C CYS A 229 -4.71 -7.35 -18.68
N THR A 230 -5.41 -6.21 -18.70
CA THR A 230 -5.35 -5.22 -19.79
C THR A 230 -4.88 -3.89 -19.21
N LEU A 231 -3.78 -3.37 -19.74
CA LEU A 231 -3.31 -2.01 -19.43
C LEU A 231 -4.12 -0.99 -20.23
N ILE A 232 -4.57 0.08 -19.57
CA ILE A 232 -5.26 1.21 -20.21
C ILE A 232 -4.62 2.54 -19.82
N CYS A 233 -4.72 3.55 -20.68
CA CYS A 233 -4.42 4.94 -20.31
C CYS A 233 -5.38 5.43 -19.23
N ASP A 234 -4.94 6.33 -18.35
CA ASP A 234 -5.80 6.92 -17.30
C ASP A 234 -7.02 7.63 -17.88
N GLY A 235 -6.87 8.26 -19.05
CA GLY A 235 -7.97 8.90 -19.76
C GLY A 235 -8.97 7.95 -20.44
N ALA A 236 -8.71 6.65 -20.49
CA ALA A 236 -9.56 5.66 -21.18
C ALA A 236 -10.69 5.09 -20.32
N VAL A 237 -10.75 5.39 -19.02
CA VAL A 237 -11.67 4.80 -18.05
C VAL A 237 -13.14 4.89 -18.48
N SER A 238 -13.62 6.09 -18.80
CA SER A 238 -15.01 6.29 -19.22
C SER A 238 -15.33 5.61 -20.56
N ALA A 239 -14.39 5.64 -21.51
CA ALA A 239 -14.56 4.93 -22.78
C ALA A 239 -14.66 3.41 -22.58
N LEU A 240 -13.83 2.86 -21.70
CA LEU A 240 -13.90 1.44 -21.33
C LEU A 240 -15.25 1.09 -20.71
N MET A 241 -15.71 1.83 -19.70
CA MET A 241 -16.99 1.59 -19.02
C MET A 241 -18.20 1.76 -19.95
N ASN A 242 -18.08 2.63 -20.98
CA ASN A 242 -19.13 2.81 -21.98
C ASN A 242 -19.18 1.64 -23.00
N SER A 243 -18.04 1.05 -23.33
CA SER A 243 -17.92 0.02 -24.38
C SER A 243 -17.95 -1.40 -23.85
N GLN A 244 -17.60 -1.60 -22.59
CA GLN A 244 -17.52 -2.91 -21.97
C GLN A 244 -18.14 -2.90 -20.57
N LYS A 245 -18.69 -4.04 -20.18
CA LYS A 245 -19.18 -4.22 -18.81
C LYS A 245 -17.98 -4.34 -17.87
N ILE A 246 -17.94 -3.47 -16.87
CA ILE A 246 -17.07 -3.56 -15.69
C ILE A 246 -17.98 -3.89 -14.50
N ASP A 247 -17.63 -4.93 -13.75
CA ASP A 247 -18.46 -5.39 -12.62
C ASP A 247 -18.14 -4.67 -11.32
N ALA A 248 -16.88 -4.22 -11.14
CA ALA A 248 -16.49 -3.40 -10.01
C ALA A 248 -15.19 -2.62 -10.30
N VAL A 249 -15.05 -1.46 -9.66
CA VAL A 249 -13.78 -0.78 -9.45
C VAL A 249 -13.31 -1.09 -8.05
N ILE A 250 -12.03 -1.49 -7.90
CA ILE A 250 -11.41 -1.73 -6.58
C ILE A 250 -10.09 -0.96 -6.53
N VAL A 251 -9.96 -0.07 -5.57
CA VAL A 251 -8.76 0.73 -5.35
C VAL A 251 -8.24 0.55 -3.92
N GLY A 252 -6.99 0.90 -3.67
CA GLY A 252 -6.46 1.00 -2.31
C GLY A 252 -6.80 2.32 -1.64
N ALA A 253 -6.21 2.56 -0.48
CA ALA A 253 -6.22 3.84 0.20
C ALA A 253 -4.88 4.11 0.89
N ASP A 254 -4.46 5.37 0.86
CA ASP A 254 -3.37 5.86 1.69
C ASP A 254 -3.90 6.38 3.03
N ARG A 255 -5.17 6.84 3.06
CA ARG A 255 -5.90 7.22 4.28
C ARG A 255 -7.40 7.20 4.02
N ILE A 256 -8.19 6.75 5.00
CA ILE A 256 -9.65 6.85 5.02
C ILE A 256 -10.06 7.70 6.22
N CYS A 257 -10.63 8.88 5.98
CA CYS A 257 -11.04 9.85 6.99
C CYS A 257 -12.29 9.39 7.76
N GLN A 258 -12.58 10.03 8.88
CA GLN A 258 -13.70 9.70 9.76
C GLN A 258 -15.06 9.64 9.04
N ASN A 259 -15.29 10.51 8.06
CA ASN A 259 -16.52 10.55 7.25
C ASN A 259 -16.53 9.56 6.08
N GLY A 260 -15.42 8.81 5.84
CA GLY A 260 -15.25 7.89 4.72
C GLY A 260 -14.56 8.50 3.48
N ASP A 261 -14.27 9.80 3.45
CA ASP A 261 -13.47 10.38 2.38
C ASP A 261 -12.12 9.70 2.32
N THR A 262 -11.67 9.37 1.10
CA THR A 262 -10.49 8.53 0.91
C THR A 262 -9.43 9.25 0.11
N ALA A 263 -8.24 9.41 0.72
CA ALA A 263 -7.03 9.83 0.02
C ALA A 263 -6.38 8.62 -0.65
N ASN A 264 -6.12 8.71 -1.94
CA ASN A 264 -5.41 7.68 -2.69
C ASN A 264 -4.68 8.31 -3.89
N LYS A 265 -3.95 7.51 -4.64
CA LYS A 265 -3.18 7.92 -5.81
C LYS A 265 -4.00 8.83 -6.72
N ILE A 266 -3.37 9.95 -7.17
CA ILE A 266 -3.96 10.88 -8.14
C ILE A 266 -4.59 10.13 -9.31
N GLY A 267 -5.81 10.53 -9.67
CA GLY A 267 -6.65 9.86 -10.67
C GLY A 267 -7.73 8.96 -10.07
N THR A 268 -7.65 8.59 -8.80
CA THR A 268 -8.66 7.77 -8.12
C THR A 268 -10.02 8.46 -8.11
N TYR A 269 -10.06 9.76 -7.84
CA TYR A 269 -11.28 10.55 -7.88
C TYR A 269 -11.91 10.57 -9.28
N ASN A 270 -11.11 10.72 -10.35
CA ASN A 270 -11.61 10.66 -11.72
C ASN A 270 -12.24 9.29 -12.02
N VAL A 271 -11.61 8.20 -11.59
CA VAL A 271 -12.15 6.83 -11.75
C VAL A 271 -13.48 6.69 -10.98
N ALA A 272 -13.57 7.23 -9.75
CA ALA A 272 -14.78 7.17 -8.94
C ALA A 272 -15.94 7.94 -9.57
N VAL A 273 -15.68 9.12 -10.14
CA VAL A 273 -16.67 9.92 -10.90
C VAL A 273 -17.17 9.16 -12.13
N ALA A 274 -16.26 8.56 -12.90
CA ALA A 274 -16.62 7.73 -14.06
C ALA A 274 -17.45 6.50 -13.62
N ALA A 275 -17.04 5.80 -12.56
CA ALA A 275 -17.76 4.66 -12.02
C ALA A 275 -19.18 5.03 -11.60
N LYS A 276 -19.35 6.17 -10.91
CA LYS A 276 -20.67 6.67 -10.52
C LYS A 276 -21.56 6.97 -11.71
N TYR A 277 -21.02 7.61 -12.73
CA TYR A 277 -21.77 7.94 -13.96
C TYR A 277 -22.24 6.68 -14.71
N HIS A 278 -21.39 5.67 -14.77
CA HIS A 278 -21.69 4.39 -15.46
C HIS A 278 -22.37 3.35 -14.55
N ASN A 279 -22.73 3.69 -13.32
CA ASN A 279 -23.33 2.80 -12.32
C ASN A 279 -22.49 1.55 -12.03
N VAL A 280 -21.15 1.68 -12.05
CA VAL A 280 -20.22 0.63 -11.66
C VAL A 280 -19.93 0.77 -10.16
N PRO A 281 -20.09 -0.28 -9.35
CA PRO A 281 -19.76 -0.25 -7.93
C PRO A 281 -18.29 0.10 -7.71
N PHE A 282 -18.02 1.09 -6.84
CA PHE A 282 -16.67 1.55 -6.51
C PHE A 282 -16.33 1.16 -5.07
N PHE A 283 -15.26 0.37 -4.90
CA PHE A 283 -14.78 -0.14 -3.62
C PHE A 283 -13.42 0.44 -3.27
N VAL A 284 -13.22 0.65 -1.97
CA VAL A 284 -11.91 0.95 -1.37
C VAL A 284 -11.49 -0.23 -0.51
N ALA A 285 -10.33 -0.82 -0.80
CA ALA A 285 -9.78 -1.97 -0.07
C ALA A 285 -8.53 -1.54 0.72
N ALA A 286 -8.63 -1.58 2.05
CA ALA A 286 -7.55 -1.15 2.95
C ALA A 286 -7.67 -1.85 4.31
N PRO A 287 -6.55 -2.12 5.01
CA PRO A 287 -6.59 -2.65 6.37
C PRO A 287 -7.16 -1.62 7.35
N THR A 288 -7.68 -2.07 8.47
CA THR A 288 -8.22 -1.18 9.52
C THR A 288 -7.19 -0.19 10.07
N THR A 289 -5.90 -0.47 9.91
CA THR A 289 -4.80 0.47 10.26
C THR A 289 -4.77 1.72 9.38
N THR A 290 -5.37 1.68 8.18
CA THR A 290 -5.50 2.84 7.27
C THR A 290 -6.70 3.74 7.65
N LEU A 291 -7.61 3.25 8.51
CA LEU A 291 -8.76 4.02 8.98
C LEU A 291 -8.31 5.08 10.00
N ASP A 292 -8.49 6.35 9.67
CA ASP A 292 -8.11 7.49 10.51
C ASP A 292 -9.36 8.19 11.07
N ALA A 293 -9.75 7.77 12.27
CA ALA A 293 -10.89 8.35 12.99
C ALA A 293 -10.60 9.76 13.55
N ASN A 294 -9.35 10.23 13.50
CA ASN A 294 -8.95 11.54 14.02
C ASN A 294 -8.98 12.64 12.94
N THR A 295 -8.93 12.28 11.66
CA THR A 295 -9.08 13.22 10.55
C THR A 295 -10.55 13.30 10.15
N PRO A 296 -11.24 14.44 10.36
CA PRO A 296 -12.70 14.54 10.19
C PRO A 296 -13.17 14.21 8.76
N ASP A 297 -12.51 14.78 7.77
CA ASP A 297 -12.85 14.65 6.34
C ASP A 297 -11.63 14.91 5.44
N GLY A 298 -11.83 14.77 4.14
CA GLY A 298 -10.77 14.93 3.14
C GLY A 298 -10.16 16.32 3.06
N SER A 299 -10.84 17.38 3.50
CA SER A 299 -10.30 18.75 3.48
C SER A 299 -9.17 18.95 4.50
N ALA A 300 -9.13 18.13 5.54
CA ALA A 300 -8.08 18.13 6.56
C ALA A 300 -6.83 17.33 6.14
N VAL A 301 -6.85 16.65 4.99
CA VAL A 301 -5.71 15.88 4.48
C VAL A 301 -4.77 16.77 3.69
N THR A 302 -3.54 16.91 4.16
CA THR A 302 -2.49 17.61 3.38
C THR A 302 -2.04 16.73 2.21
N ILE A 303 -2.20 17.24 0.99
CA ILE A 303 -1.76 16.56 -0.23
C ILE A 303 -0.31 16.94 -0.54
N GLU A 304 0.55 15.93 -0.65
CA GLU A 304 1.94 16.09 -1.05
C GLU A 304 2.00 16.49 -2.53
N GLU A 305 2.77 17.54 -2.84
CA GLU A 305 3.16 17.87 -4.21
C GLU A 305 4.59 17.41 -4.46
N ARG A 306 4.84 16.88 -5.66
CA ARG A 306 6.12 16.31 -6.03
C ARG A 306 6.79 17.08 -7.16
N GLU A 307 8.05 16.70 -7.41
CA GLU A 307 8.89 17.32 -8.43
C GLU A 307 8.19 17.35 -9.79
N THR A 308 8.19 18.54 -10.40
CA THR A 308 7.55 18.77 -11.69
C THR A 308 8.17 17.97 -12.83
N THR A 309 9.42 17.55 -12.66
CA THR A 309 10.15 16.66 -13.58
C THR A 309 9.45 15.32 -13.80
N GLU A 310 8.67 14.85 -12.83
CA GLU A 310 7.89 13.60 -12.98
C GLU A 310 6.85 13.70 -14.11
N ILE A 311 6.26 14.88 -14.33
CA ILE A 311 5.31 15.14 -15.41
C ILE A 311 6.01 15.55 -16.69
N THR A 312 7.05 16.40 -16.57
CA THR A 312 7.65 17.10 -17.70
C THR A 312 8.73 16.31 -18.41
N THR A 313 9.12 15.17 -17.85
CA THR A 313 10.23 14.35 -18.38
C THR A 313 9.75 12.94 -18.69
N ASN A 314 10.19 12.38 -19.81
CA ASN A 314 9.97 10.97 -20.11
C ASN A 314 10.78 10.10 -19.13
N MET A 315 10.12 9.15 -18.47
CA MET A 315 10.74 8.34 -17.42
C MET A 315 11.91 7.49 -17.93
N VAL A 316 11.83 7.00 -19.17
CA VAL A 316 12.84 6.10 -19.75
C VAL A 316 13.98 6.90 -20.38
N THR A 317 13.66 7.81 -21.29
CA THR A 317 14.68 8.57 -22.05
C THR A 317 15.28 9.73 -21.26
N LYS A 318 14.66 10.12 -20.14
CA LYS A 318 15.01 11.31 -19.33
C LYS A 318 14.94 12.62 -20.11
N GLN A 319 14.36 12.61 -21.28
CA GLN A 319 14.18 13.81 -22.10
C GLN A 319 12.95 14.59 -21.65
N ARG A 320 13.03 15.91 -21.65
CA ARG A 320 11.90 16.81 -21.42
C ARG A 320 10.91 16.68 -22.58
N VAL A 321 9.62 16.54 -22.24
CA VAL A 321 8.51 16.38 -23.21
C VAL A 321 7.55 17.56 -23.19
N VAL A 322 7.82 18.57 -22.36
CA VAL A 322 7.00 19.77 -22.21
C VAL A 322 7.85 20.98 -22.58
N ALA A 323 7.31 21.90 -23.36
CA ALA A 323 7.98 23.18 -23.66
C ALA A 323 8.28 23.95 -22.37
N ASP A 324 9.31 24.78 -22.39
CA ASP A 324 9.66 25.67 -21.28
C ASP A 324 9.12 27.08 -21.54
N GLY A 325 8.69 27.78 -20.51
CA GLY A 325 8.19 29.13 -20.66
C GLY A 325 7.89 29.81 -19.31
N PRO A 326 8.05 31.13 -19.24
CA PRO A 326 7.95 31.89 -17.98
C PRO A 326 6.53 31.88 -17.36
N ASN A 327 5.51 31.58 -18.14
CA ASN A 327 4.11 31.52 -17.69
C ASN A 327 3.58 30.07 -17.56
N LEU A 328 4.43 29.05 -17.68
CA LEU A 328 4.05 27.67 -17.48
C LEU A 328 4.15 27.30 -16.00
N SER A 329 3.04 26.92 -15.40
CA SER A 329 2.99 26.27 -14.09
C SER A 329 2.72 24.78 -14.25
N ILE A 330 3.33 23.96 -13.40
CA ILE A 330 3.13 22.50 -13.35
C ILE A 330 2.57 22.16 -11.99
N TRP A 331 1.42 21.49 -11.94
CA TRP A 331 0.81 21.01 -10.72
C TRP A 331 0.88 19.48 -10.68
N ASN A 332 1.56 18.93 -9.65
CA ASN A 332 1.85 17.50 -9.53
C ASN A 332 1.49 16.98 -8.14
N PRO A 333 0.20 16.90 -7.77
CA PRO A 333 -0.23 16.27 -6.55
C PRO A 333 -0.06 14.75 -6.63
N VAL A 334 0.35 14.13 -5.51
CA VAL A 334 0.55 12.66 -5.43
C VAL A 334 -0.78 11.93 -5.28
N PHE A 335 -1.70 12.52 -4.53
CA PHE A 335 -2.99 11.96 -4.17
C PHE A 335 -4.13 12.88 -4.57
N ASP A 336 -5.32 12.31 -4.66
CA ASP A 336 -6.58 13.05 -4.65
C ASP A 336 -7.50 12.51 -3.54
N ILE A 337 -8.57 13.25 -3.26
CA ILE A 337 -9.57 12.88 -2.28
C ILE A 337 -10.82 12.41 -3.01
N THR A 338 -11.18 11.15 -2.82
CA THR A 338 -12.45 10.61 -3.28
C THR A 338 -13.50 10.83 -2.19
N PRO A 339 -14.54 11.64 -2.43
CA PRO A 339 -15.63 11.79 -1.46
C PRO A 339 -16.34 10.48 -1.15
N ALA A 340 -16.72 10.27 0.10
CA ALA A 340 -17.42 9.08 0.58
C ALA A 340 -18.66 8.72 -0.26
N ALA A 341 -19.36 9.74 -0.82
CA ALA A 341 -20.54 9.57 -1.65
C ALA A 341 -20.26 8.88 -3.01
N LEU A 342 -19.01 8.79 -3.43
CA LEU A 342 -18.58 8.08 -4.63
C LEU A 342 -18.12 6.65 -4.35
N ILE A 343 -17.93 6.27 -3.09
CA ILE A 343 -17.58 4.90 -2.66
C ILE A 343 -18.88 4.10 -2.58
N THR A 344 -19.42 3.73 -3.73
CA THR A 344 -20.78 3.18 -3.86
C THR A 344 -20.87 1.69 -3.57
N GLY A 345 -19.77 0.96 -3.69
CA GLY A 345 -19.69 -0.48 -3.41
C GLY A 345 -19.42 -0.78 -1.93
N GLY A 346 -18.56 0.04 -1.30
CA GLY A 346 -18.21 -0.11 0.10
C GLY A 346 -16.70 -0.03 0.39
N ILE A 347 -16.38 -0.08 1.67
CA ILE A 347 -15.02 -0.19 2.19
C ILE A 347 -14.76 -1.65 2.57
N ILE A 348 -13.75 -2.26 1.97
CA ILE A 348 -13.31 -3.64 2.20
C ILE A 348 -12.15 -3.61 3.18
N THR A 349 -12.31 -4.30 4.31
CA THR A 349 -11.24 -4.50 5.30
C THR A 349 -11.08 -5.99 5.59
N GLU A 350 -10.11 -6.36 6.40
CA GLU A 350 -9.92 -7.72 6.91
C GLU A 350 -11.10 -8.19 7.79
N LYS A 351 -11.90 -7.25 8.31
CA LYS A 351 -13.06 -7.53 9.15
C LYS A 351 -14.35 -7.72 8.36
N GLY A 352 -14.38 -7.32 7.09
CA GLY A 352 -15.56 -7.42 6.23
C GLY A 352 -15.68 -6.30 5.22
N VAL A 353 -16.84 -6.24 4.56
CA VAL A 353 -17.19 -5.18 3.61
C VAL A 353 -18.30 -4.32 4.20
N PHE A 354 -18.01 -3.05 4.33
CA PHE A 354 -18.91 -2.04 4.90
C PHE A 354 -19.53 -1.22 3.77
N ALA A 355 -20.79 -1.52 3.46
CA ALA A 355 -21.54 -0.76 2.47
C ALA A 355 -21.92 0.63 3.00
N PRO A 356 -22.13 1.62 2.10
CA PRO A 356 -22.59 2.96 2.53
C PRO A 356 -23.96 2.86 3.19
N LYS A 357 -24.18 3.60 4.28
CA LYS A 357 -25.48 3.70 4.94
C LYS A 357 -26.50 4.34 4.00
N THR A 358 -27.69 3.80 3.92
CA THR A 358 -28.78 4.29 3.06
C THR A 358 -29.55 5.47 3.66
N SER A 359 -29.33 5.78 4.94
CA SER A 359 -29.97 6.87 5.66
C SER A 359 -29.01 7.55 6.63
N GLY A 360 -29.16 8.85 6.80
CA GLY A 360 -28.32 9.68 7.67
C GLY A 360 -27.29 10.53 6.90
N SER A 361 -26.67 11.49 7.58
CA SER A 361 -25.66 12.39 7.02
C SER A 361 -24.26 11.76 6.91
N VAL A 362 -24.00 10.65 7.61
CA VAL A 362 -22.74 9.94 7.66
C VAL A 362 -22.88 8.62 6.94
N LEU A 363 -22.25 8.49 5.75
CA LEU A 363 -22.31 7.28 4.93
C LEU A 363 -21.48 6.13 5.52
N TYR A 364 -20.33 6.44 6.12
CA TYR A 364 -19.43 5.48 6.74
C TYR A 364 -19.09 5.93 8.16
N ASP A 365 -19.23 5.04 9.12
CA ASP A 365 -18.85 5.26 10.51
C ASP A 365 -17.48 4.57 10.74
N ILE A 366 -16.44 5.28 10.38
CA ILE A 366 -15.07 4.75 10.41
C ILE A 366 -14.64 4.34 11.81
N LYS A 367 -15.09 5.07 12.84
CA LYS A 367 -14.80 4.71 14.24
C LYS A 367 -15.41 3.36 14.58
N ALA A 368 -16.68 3.16 14.27
CA ALA A 368 -17.36 1.89 14.52
C ALA A 368 -16.78 0.72 13.71
N ILE A 369 -16.32 0.97 12.46
CA ILE A 369 -15.65 -0.03 11.63
C ILE A 369 -14.31 -0.45 12.26
N LYS A 370 -13.56 0.51 12.82
CA LYS A 370 -12.27 0.26 13.44
C LYS A 370 -12.37 -0.52 14.75
N GLU A 371 -13.44 -0.31 15.51
CA GLU A 371 -13.67 -0.92 16.83
C GLU A 371 -14.28 -2.34 16.75
N GLN A 372 -14.81 -2.78 15.60
CA GLN A 372 -15.28 -4.16 15.38
C GLN A 372 -14.11 -5.14 15.31
#